data_460755fac9da6c33b5273a4546f74d30
#
_entry.id   460755fac9da6c33b5273a4546f74d30
#
_cell.length_a   1.000
_cell.length_b   1.000
_cell.length_c   1.000
_cell.angle_alpha   90.00
_cell.angle_beta   90.00
_cell.angle_gamma   90.00
#
_symmetry.space_group_name_H-M   'P 1'
#
loop_
_entity.id
_entity.type
_entity.pdbx_description
1 polymer ?
#
loop_
_entity_poly.entity_id
_entity_poly.type
_entity_poly.pdbx_seq_one_letter_code
_entity_poly.pdbx_strand_id
1 'polypeptide(L)'
;MASSALNFVAVNPKLQQSPKPTPPFHRFTTARRFPSSLRPIKASIFDKSPLSSIPGLTKPAPSSSPETNLPIRQIPGDYGLPGVGPIQDRLDYFYNQGRNEFFKSRMQKYQSTVYRVNMPPGPFISTNPRVIVLLDGKSFPVLFDLSKVEKKDLFTGTYMPSTDLTGGYRILSYLDPSESNHAKLKQLLFHLIKSRREFVIPEFNSAFTELFEVLEYDIATKGKAEFADPNEQAAFNFLSRAFFGVRPIDTALGKDAPTLISKWVLFNLAPILSVGLPKEVEEATLHSVRLPPTLVQKDYNRLYEFFSSAAGTFLDEAEKSGISREEACHNILFAICFNSWGGFKILFPSLMKWIGRAGMEVHTRLAREIRTATAAAGGGITMAAMEKMPLMKSVVYETLRIDPPVSLQYGKAKKDFVLESHDAAYEVKEGEMLFGYQPFATKDPKIFDRPEEFVPDRFVGEGEELLSHVMWSNGPETERASVANKQCAGKDFVVMVARLFVVELFRRYDSFDIEVGTSPLGAKITLTSLKKATF
;
A
#
# COMPACT_ATOMS: atom_id res chain seq x y z
N MET A 1 -8.34 29.51 20.42
CA MET A 1 -8.23 30.07 19.08
C MET A 1 -7.10 29.38 18.32
N ALA A 2 -7.26 28.13 17.93
CA ALA A 2 -6.33 27.35 17.09
C ALA A 2 -7.05 26.20 16.38
N SER A 3 -8.34 26.38 16.07
CA SER A 3 -9.18 25.33 15.45
C SER A 3 -9.59 25.63 14.00
N SER A 4 -9.10 26.70 13.38
CA SER A 4 -9.57 27.16 12.07
C SER A 4 -8.51 27.13 10.95
N ALA A 5 -7.32 26.56 11.18
CA ALA A 5 -6.24 26.57 10.19
C ALA A 5 -6.16 25.32 9.30
N LEU A 6 -7.02 24.32 9.49
CA LEU A 6 -7.00 23.06 8.72
C LEU A 6 -8.10 22.94 7.66
N ASN A 7 -8.93 23.97 7.45
CA ASN A 7 -10.04 23.94 6.48
C ASN A 7 -9.78 24.68 5.16
N PHE A 8 -8.57 25.08 4.85
CA PHE A 8 -8.24 25.69 3.57
C PHE A 8 -7.21 24.88 2.80
N VAL A 9 -7.67 23.85 2.11
CA VAL A 9 -6.97 23.30 0.95
C VAL A 9 -7.94 23.36 -0.22
N ALA A 10 -8.02 24.52 -0.84
CA ALA A 10 -8.63 24.67 -2.15
C ALA A 10 -7.63 24.13 -3.19
N VAL A 11 -7.90 22.94 -3.69
CA VAL A 11 -7.16 22.34 -4.81
C VAL A 11 -7.48 23.14 -6.07
N ASN A 12 -6.46 23.63 -6.75
CA ASN A 12 -6.55 24.35 -8.01
C ASN A 12 -7.13 23.43 -9.11
N PRO A 13 -8.32 23.71 -9.69
CA PRO A 13 -9.03 22.77 -10.58
C PRO A 13 -8.49 22.69 -12.01
N LYS A 14 -7.33 23.29 -12.31
CA LYS A 14 -6.82 23.41 -13.70
C LYS A 14 -5.95 22.26 -14.21
N LEU A 15 -5.71 21.18 -13.45
CA LEU A 15 -4.79 20.11 -13.86
C LEU A 15 -5.41 18.72 -14.04
N GLN A 16 -6.75 18.60 -14.09
CA GLN A 16 -7.38 17.32 -14.45
C GLN A 16 -8.47 17.52 -15.50
N GLN A 17 -8.06 17.78 -16.74
CA GLN A 17 -8.91 17.50 -17.90
C GLN A 17 -8.65 16.06 -18.33
N SER A 18 -9.69 15.23 -18.26
CA SER A 18 -9.71 13.90 -18.85
C SER A 18 -9.47 13.97 -20.36
N PRO A 19 -8.71 13.05 -20.95
CA PRO A 19 -8.50 13.00 -22.39
C PRO A 19 -9.80 12.65 -23.10
N LYS A 20 -10.17 13.43 -24.12
CA LYS A 20 -11.25 13.14 -25.06
C LYS A 20 -10.92 11.88 -25.84
N PRO A 21 -11.91 11.06 -26.24
CA PRO A 21 -11.68 9.87 -27.04
C PRO A 21 -11.15 10.24 -28.43
N THR A 22 -10.06 9.64 -28.85
CA THR A 22 -9.51 9.69 -30.21
C THR A 22 -10.27 8.74 -31.13
N PRO A 23 -10.53 9.12 -32.39
CA PRO A 23 -11.22 8.26 -33.35
C PRO A 23 -10.32 7.12 -33.85
N PRO A 24 -10.89 6.04 -34.41
CA PRO A 24 -10.15 4.82 -34.75
C PRO A 24 -9.21 5.02 -35.94
N PHE A 25 -7.98 4.56 -35.82
CA PHE A 25 -7.00 4.53 -36.90
C PHE A 25 -7.31 3.39 -37.88
N HIS A 26 -7.42 3.77 -39.16
CA HIS A 26 -7.48 2.85 -40.30
C HIS A 26 -6.15 2.11 -40.48
N ARG A 27 -6.25 0.79 -40.69
CA ARG A 27 -5.15 -0.07 -41.15
C ARG A 27 -4.69 0.36 -42.53
N PHE A 28 -3.39 0.61 -42.69
CA PHE A 28 -2.71 0.49 -43.95
C PHE A 28 -1.69 -0.64 -43.88
N THR A 29 -1.96 -1.68 -44.65
CA THR A 29 -1.04 -2.75 -45.01
C THR A 29 -0.21 -2.30 -46.19
N THR A 30 1.13 -2.25 -46.05
CA THR A 30 2.05 -2.42 -47.20
C THR A 30 3.30 -3.15 -46.75
N ALA A 31 3.44 -4.35 -47.26
CA ALA A 31 4.66 -5.13 -47.22
C ALA A 31 5.72 -4.53 -48.13
N ARG A 32 6.95 -4.30 -47.62
CA ARG A 32 8.16 -4.21 -48.44
C ARG A 32 9.22 -5.17 -47.91
N ARG A 33 9.51 -6.17 -48.76
CA ARG A 33 10.67 -7.03 -48.66
C ARG A 33 11.94 -6.23 -49.02
N PHE A 34 13.02 -6.46 -48.29
CA PHE A 34 14.39 -6.21 -48.71
C PHE A 34 15.26 -7.45 -48.53
N PRO A 35 16.25 -7.64 -49.42
CA PRO A 35 16.88 -8.95 -49.62
C PRO A 35 18.10 -9.18 -48.74
N SER A 36 18.36 -10.45 -48.55
CA SER A 36 19.54 -11.04 -47.93
C SER A 36 20.78 -10.86 -48.82
N SER A 37 21.91 -10.58 -48.20
CA SER A 37 23.22 -11.21 -48.42
C SER A 37 24.38 -10.32 -47.98
N LEU A 38 25.21 -10.83 -47.09
CA LEU A 38 26.68 -10.69 -47.23
C LEU A 38 27.36 -11.66 -46.24
N ARG A 39 28.31 -12.39 -46.78
CA ARG A 39 29.08 -13.49 -46.15
C ARG A 39 30.24 -12.97 -45.28
N PRO A 40 30.85 -13.83 -44.47
CA PRO A 40 31.84 -13.46 -43.45
C PRO A 40 33.26 -13.38 -44.00
N ILE A 41 34.05 -12.49 -43.44
CA ILE A 41 35.52 -12.44 -43.68
C ILE A 41 36.20 -13.11 -42.47
N LYS A 42 36.97 -14.16 -42.77
CA LYS A 42 37.97 -14.78 -41.93
C LYS A 42 39.24 -13.93 -41.97
N ALA A 43 39.87 -13.74 -40.84
CA ALA A 43 41.32 -13.49 -40.76
C ALA A 43 41.92 -14.24 -39.58
N SER A 44 42.90 -15.01 -39.89
CA SER A 44 43.65 -15.93 -39.04
C SER A 44 45.02 -15.36 -38.67
N ILE A 45 45.58 -15.90 -37.60
CA ILE A 45 47.00 -16.12 -37.32
C ILE A 45 47.73 -14.96 -36.61
N PHE A 46 48.13 -15.15 -35.37
CA PHE A 46 49.55 -15.35 -35.01
C PHE A 46 49.67 -16.10 -33.67
N ASP A 47 50.49 -17.13 -33.73
CA ASP A 47 50.91 -18.09 -32.74
C ASP A 47 52.19 -17.64 -32.01
N LYS A 48 52.35 -18.06 -30.79
CA LYS A 48 53.56 -18.58 -30.09
C LYS A 48 53.80 -18.06 -28.70
N SER A 49 53.74 -19.06 -27.84
CA SER A 49 54.13 -19.17 -26.42
C SER A 49 55.68 -18.97 -26.22
N PRO A 50 56.26 -19.24 -25.05
CA PRO A 50 55.75 -19.52 -23.70
C PRO A 50 56.50 -18.76 -22.58
N LEU A 51 55.94 -18.69 -21.37
CA LEU A 51 56.75 -18.63 -20.14
C LEU A 51 56.05 -19.30 -18.96
N SER A 52 56.85 -20.10 -18.31
CA SER A 52 56.60 -21.12 -17.33
C SER A 52 56.13 -20.64 -15.97
N SER A 53 55.23 -21.43 -15.40
CA SER A 53 55.15 -21.89 -14.00
C SER A 53 55.53 -20.97 -12.83
N ILE A 54 54.49 -20.53 -12.08
CA ILE A 54 54.53 -20.31 -10.64
C ILE A 54 53.29 -21.02 -10.05
N PRO A 55 53.44 -21.97 -9.07
CA PRO A 55 52.30 -22.64 -8.44
C PRO A 55 51.79 -21.82 -7.27
N GLY A 56 50.49 -21.61 -7.19
CA GLY A 56 49.85 -21.17 -5.93
C GLY A 56 48.94 -19.95 -5.99
N LEU A 57 48.15 -19.78 -7.07
CA LEU A 57 46.93 -18.94 -6.99
C LEU A 57 45.79 -19.71 -7.66
N THR A 58 44.98 -20.38 -6.85
CA THR A 58 43.68 -20.85 -7.27
C THR A 58 42.84 -19.64 -7.63
N LYS A 59 42.59 -19.44 -8.94
CA LYS A 59 41.51 -18.57 -9.39
C LYS A 59 40.24 -19.00 -8.69
N PRO A 60 39.44 -18.06 -8.11
CA PRO A 60 38.09 -18.41 -7.70
C PRO A 60 37.36 -18.92 -8.94
N ALA A 61 36.65 -20.04 -8.78
CA ALA A 61 35.80 -20.60 -9.80
C ALA A 61 34.85 -19.50 -10.28
N PRO A 62 34.51 -19.43 -11.58
CA PRO A 62 33.51 -18.49 -12.06
C PRO A 62 32.22 -18.79 -11.32
N SER A 63 31.68 -17.80 -10.62
CA SER A 63 30.36 -17.87 -10.03
C SER A 63 29.39 -18.31 -11.13
N SER A 64 28.70 -19.40 -10.90
CA SER A 64 27.64 -19.88 -11.81
C SER A 64 26.73 -18.72 -12.10
N SER A 65 26.72 -18.27 -13.36
CA SER A 65 25.75 -17.29 -13.84
C SER A 65 24.37 -17.86 -13.53
N PRO A 66 23.48 -17.13 -12.87
CA PRO A 66 22.10 -17.61 -12.67
C PRO A 66 21.50 -17.85 -14.05
N GLU A 67 20.99 -19.05 -14.27
CA GLU A 67 20.37 -19.48 -15.53
C GLU A 67 19.10 -18.63 -15.77
N THR A 68 19.21 -17.61 -16.59
CA THR A 68 18.08 -16.87 -17.14
C THR A 68 18.08 -17.04 -18.65
N ASN A 69 16.91 -17.29 -19.22
CA ASN A 69 16.71 -17.33 -20.68
C ASN A 69 16.51 -15.94 -21.30
N LEU A 70 16.47 -14.89 -20.45
CA LEU A 70 16.24 -13.52 -20.88
C LEU A 70 17.58 -12.79 -21.19
N PRO A 71 17.59 -11.86 -22.15
CA PRO A 71 18.78 -11.07 -22.42
C PRO A 71 19.14 -10.21 -21.19
N ILE A 72 20.38 -10.33 -20.73
CA ILE A 72 20.91 -9.47 -19.66
C ILE A 72 21.17 -8.08 -20.25
N ARG A 73 20.57 -7.06 -19.64
CA ARG A 73 20.71 -5.65 -20.04
C ARG A 73 21.21 -4.80 -18.89
N GLN A 74 21.85 -3.70 -19.22
CA GLN A 74 22.14 -2.68 -18.21
C GLN A 74 20.83 -2.01 -17.76
N ILE A 75 20.69 -1.73 -16.46
CA ILE A 75 19.54 -1.00 -15.94
C ILE A 75 19.62 0.44 -16.47
N PRO A 76 18.65 0.91 -17.28
CA PRO A 76 18.66 2.25 -17.85
C PRO A 76 18.38 3.32 -16.79
N GLY A 77 18.65 4.57 -17.14
CA GLY A 77 18.48 5.71 -16.24
C GLY A 77 19.73 6.02 -15.43
N ASP A 78 19.73 7.14 -14.78
CA ASP A 78 20.80 7.65 -13.95
C ASP A 78 20.24 8.45 -12.77
N TYR A 79 21.09 8.85 -11.86
CA TYR A 79 20.71 9.60 -10.65
C TYR A 79 20.99 11.10 -10.77
N GLY A 80 21.45 11.57 -11.92
CA GLY A 80 21.85 12.96 -12.15
C GLY A 80 23.03 13.40 -11.28
N LEU A 81 23.28 14.71 -11.29
CA LEU A 81 24.32 15.30 -10.46
C LEU A 81 23.98 15.19 -8.97
N PRO A 82 24.95 14.92 -8.09
CA PRO A 82 24.75 14.86 -6.65
C PRO A 82 24.03 16.12 -6.13
N GLY A 83 22.99 15.93 -5.32
CA GLY A 83 22.13 16.99 -4.81
C GLY A 83 21.12 17.53 -5.82
N VAL A 84 21.52 17.85 -7.03
CA VAL A 84 20.63 18.42 -8.07
C VAL A 84 19.65 17.38 -8.61
N GLY A 85 20.13 16.21 -9.01
CA GLY A 85 19.28 15.13 -9.53
C GLY A 85 18.16 14.72 -8.56
N PRO A 86 18.48 14.43 -7.29
CA PRO A 86 17.44 14.12 -6.29
C PRO A 86 16.40 15.24 -6.09
N ILE A 87 16.80 16.50 -6.10
CA ILE A 87 15.87 17.63 -5.98
C ILE A 87 14.98 17.71 -7.22
N GLN A 88 15.55 17.59 -8.42
CA GLN A 88 14.78 17.63 -9.66
C GLN A 88 13.76 16.50 -9.72
N ASP A 89 14.16 15.25 -9.42
CA ASP A 89 13.25 14.10 -9.40
C ASP A 89 12.14 14.29 -8.36
N ARG A 90 12.44 14.86 -7.18
CA ARG A 90 11.44 15.16 -6.15
C ARG A 90 10.44 16.23 -6.61
N LEU A 91 10.91 17.29 -7.27
CA LEU A 91 10.05 18.33 -7.83
C LEU A 91 9.13 17.78 -8.94
N ASP A 92 9.65 16.89 -9.79
CA ASP A 92 8.86 16.22 -10.81
C ASP A 92 7.80 15.31 -10.18
N TYR A 93 8.19 14.54 -9.15
CA TYR A 93 7.31 13.60 -8.47
C TYR A 93 6.12 14.28 -7.76
N PHE A 94 6.35 15.40 -7.07
CA PHE A 94 5.30 16.07 -6.31
C PHE A 94 4.54 17.12 -7.11
N TYR A 95 5.20 17.91 -7.97
CA TYR A 95 4.60 19.14 -8.49
C TYR A 95 4.56 19.25 -10.01
N ASN A 96 5.64 18.91 -10.73
CA ASN A 96 5.71 19.18 -12.15
C ASN A 96 4.92 18.14 -12.96
N GLN A 97 5.01 16.87 -12.59
CA GLN A 97 4.37 15.74 -13.29
C GLN A 97 3.31 15.08 -12.41
N GLY A 98 3.56 14.95 -11.11
CA GLY A 98 2.78 14.13 -10.22
C GLY A 98 3.20 12.64 -10.32
N ARG A 99 2.82 11.89 -9.29
CA ARG A 99 3.32 10.52 -9.07
C ARG A 99 3.18 9.58 -10.26
N ASN A 100 2.00 9.49 -10.84
CA ASN A 100 1.74 8.54 -11.92
C ASN A 100 2.49 8.90 -13.20
N GLU A 101 2.49 10.18 -13.60
CA GLU A 101 3.18 10.63 -14.79
C GLU A 101 4.71 10.57 -14.61
N PHE A 102 5.20 10.80 -13.41
CA PHE A 102 6.61 10.63 -13.05
C PHE A 102 7.15 9.24 -13.42
N PHE A 103 6.40 8.18 -13.11
CA PHE A 103 6.80 6.82 -13.48
C PHE A 103 6.53 6.53 -14.96
N LYS A 104 5.37 6.91 -15.46
CA LYS A 104 4.95 6.63 -16.85
C LYS A 104 5.87 7.26 -17.89
N SER A 105 6.23 8.53 -17.72
CA SER A 105 7.14 9.22 -18.63
C SER A 105 8.53 8.59 -18.68
N ARG A 106 9.04 8.10 -17.53
CA ARG A 106 10.33 7.40 -17.45
C ARG A 106 10.27 6.00 -18.06
N MET A 107 9.20 5.25 -17.86
CA MET A 107 8.97 3.99 -18.58
C MET A 107 8.98 4.18 -20.08
N GLN A 108 8.31 5.21 -20.58
CA GLN A 108 8.30 5.56 -22.01
C GLN A 108 9.69 5.98 -22.50
N LYS A 109 10.39 6.83 -21.76
CA LYS A 109 11.74 7.30 -22.08
C LYS A 109 12.75 6.16 -22.19
N TYR A 110 12.70 5.23 -21.24
CA TYR A 110 13.69 4.15 -21.15
C TYR A 110 13.23 2.85 -21.83
N GLN A 111 11.98 2.78 -22.29
CA GLN A 111 11.37 1.56 -22.84
C GLN A 111 11.58 0.36 -21.90
N SER A 112 11.43 0.60 -20.58
CA SER A 112 11.67 -0.37 -19.52
C SER A 112 10.79 -0.09 -18.32
N THR A 113 10.33 -1.14 -17.67
CA THR A 113 9.64 -1.12 -16.36
C THR A 113 10.63 -1.18 -15.18
N VAL A 114 11.92 -1.41 -15.49
CA VAL A 114 13.02 -1.41 -14.51
C VAL A 114 14.02 -0.34 -14.91
N TYR A 115 14.29 0.65 -14.02
CA TYR A 115 15.22 1.74 -14.30
C TYR A 115 15.73 2.42 -13.02
N ARG A 116 16.80 3.23 -13.12
CA ARG A 116 17.37 4.01 -12.02
C ARG A 116 16.75 5.40 -11.93
N VAL A 117 16.47 5.86 -10.70
CA VAL A 117 15.93 7.20 -10.44
C VAL A 117 16.12 7.54 -8.95
N ASN A 118 15.97 8.82 -8.59
CA ASN A 118 15.90 9.21 -7.18
C ASN A 118 14.45 9.31 -6.71
N MET A 119 14.20 8.89 -5.46
CA MET A 119 12.89 8.95 -4.85
C MET A 119 12.86 9.90 -3.64
N PRO A 120 11.72 10.58 -3.39
CA PRO A 120 11.52 11.32 -2.14
C PRO A 120 11.70 10.40 -0.91
N PRO A 121 12.06 10.96 0.24
CA PRO A 121 12.25 12.38 0.58
C PRO A 121 13.69 12.89 0.45
N GLY A 122 14.52 12.25 -0.32
CA GLY A 122 15.90 12.71 -0.53
C GLY A 122 15.99 13.98 -1.39
N PRO A 123 17.09 14.73 -1.29
CA PRO A 123 18.14 14.62 -0.30
C PRO A 123 17.74 15.27 1.03
N PHE A 124 18.64 15.39 1.98
CA PHE A 124 18.52 16.02 3.32
C PHE A 124 17.80 15.16 4.37
N ILE A 125 16.58 14.72 4.12
CA ILE A 125 15.82 13.89 5.08
C ILE A 125 16.21 12.41 4.93
N SER A 126 16.32 11.92 3.69
CA SER A 126 16.83 10.58 3.37
C SER A 126 18.30 10.64 2.97
N THR A 127 19.12 9.76 3.54
CA THR A 127 20.56 9.70 3.23
C THR A 127 20.85 9.11 1.85
N ASN A 128 19.96 8.27 1.31
CA ASN A 128 20.11 7.65 -0.01
C ASN A 128 18.79 7.67 -0.79
N PRO A 129 18.58 8.65 -1.69
CA PRO A 129 17.40 8.70 -2.54
C PRO A 129 17.45 7.73 -3.73
N ARG A 130 18.61 7.14 -4.04
CA ARG A 130 18.85 6.33 -5.23
C ARG A 130 18.14 5.00 -5.15
N VAL A 131 17.37 4.65 -6.18
CA VAL A 131 16.65 3.38 -6.25
C VAL A 131 16.69 2.78 -7.65
N ILE A 132 16.52 1.47 -7.72
CA ILE A 132 16.10 0.75 -8.92
C ILE A 132 14.60 0.55 -8.79
N VAL A 133 13.83 1.13 -9.72
CA VAL A 133 12.37 1.06 -9.76
C VAL A 133 11.91 -0.23 -10.42
N LEU A 134 10.86 -0.84 -9.87
CA LEU A 134 10.22 -2.07 -10.33
C LEU A 134 8.72 -1.81 -10.52
N LEU A 135 8.24 -1.83 -11.77
CA LEU A 135 6.88 -1.41 -12.12
C LEU A 135 6.05 -2.51 -12.80
N ASP A 136 6.58 -3.69 -13.02
CA ASP A 136 5.84 -4.81 -13.62
C ASP A 136 5.61 -5.94 -12.62
N GLY A 137 4.63 -6.79 -12.90
CA GLY A 137 4.24 -7.89 -12.03
C GLY A 137 5.24 -9.03 -11.95
N LYS A 138 6.26 -9.07 -12.84
CA LYS A 138 7.33 -10.07 -12.83
C LYS A 138 8.52 -9.63 -11.95
N SER A 139 8.94 -8.38 -12.05
CA SER A 139 10.07 -7.84 -11.28
C SER A 139 9.71 -7.48 -9.84
N PHE A 140 8.50 -6.98 -9.60
CA PHE A 140 8.04 -6.49 -8.30
C PHE A 140 8.14 -7.53 -7.16
N PRO A 141 7.79 -8.83 -7.34
CA PRO A 141 7.85 -9.83 -6.27
C PRO A 141 9.23 -10.07 -5.67
N VAL A 142 10.32 -9.66 -6.32
CA VAL A 142 11.67 -9.75 -5.72
C VAL A 142 11.75 -9.02 -4.37
N LEU A 143 10.93 -7.97 -4.19
CA LEU A 143 10.82 -7.24 -2.92
C LEU A 143 10.33 -8.10 -1.75
N PHE A 144 9.78 -9.28 -2.02
CA PHE A 144 9.29 -10.23 -1.02
C PHE A 144 10.29 -11.35 -0.73
N ASP A 145 11.31 -11.51 -1.59
CA ASP A 145 12.31 -12.56 -1.48
C ASP A 145 13.39 -12.19 -0.45
N LEU A 146 13.19 -12.62 0.79
CA LEU A 146 14.11 -12.37 1.90
C LEU A 146 15.49 -13.01 1.73
N SER A 147 15.67 -13.91 0.76
CA SER A 147 17.01 -14.44 0.40
C SER A 147 17.83 -13.43 -0.41
N LYS A 148 17.16 -12.48 -1.08
CA LYS A 148 17.74 -11.45 -1.94
C LYS A 148 17.74 -10.06 -1.31
N VAL A 149 16.68 -9.72 -0.56
CA VAL A 149 16.51 -8.38 0.01
C VAL A 149 16.35 -8.38 1.51
N GLU A 150 16.84 -7.33 2.16
CA GLU A 150 16.55 -7.02 3.57
C GLU A 150 15.55 -5.87 3.69
N LYS A 151 14.83 -5.85 4.82
CA LYS A 151 13.81 -4.86 5.16
C LYS A 151 14.13 -4.08 6.43
N LYS A 152 15.38 -4.10 6.86
CA LYS A 152 15.83 -3.45 8.08
C LYS A 152 15.85 -1.93 7.90
N ASP A 153 15.18 -1.22 8.81
CA ASP A 153 15.13 0.25 8.84
C ASP A 153 14.67 0.88 7.51
N LEU A 154 13.73 0.22 6.84
CA LEU A 154 13.11 0.70 5.61
C LEU A 154 11.66 1.06 5.84
N PHE A 155 11.33 2.35 5.68
CA PHE A 155 9.96 2.84 5.63
C PHE A 155 9.66 3.45 4.26
N THR A 156 10.40 4.50 3.90
CA THR A 156 10.41 5.05 2.53
C THR A 156 11.86 5.28 2.13
N GLY A 157 12.44 4.31 1.44
CA GLY A 157 13.89 4.24 1.24
C GLY A 157 14.61 4.18 2.58
N THR A 158 15.59 5.06 2.76
CA THR A 158 16.31 5.21 4.03
C THR A 158 15.63 6.17 5.02
N TYR A 159 14.47 6.75 4.65
CA TYR A 159 13.67 7.54 5.56
C TYR A 159 12.91 6.64 6.52
N MET A 160 13.08 6.92 7.79
CA MET A 160 12.22 6.42 8.86
C MET A 160 11.71 7.60 9.68
N PRO A 161 10.45 7.54 10.16
CA PRO A 161 9.99 8.43 11.23
C PRO A 161 10.91 8.37 12.45
N SER A 162 11.00 9.47 13.20
CA SER A 162 11.78 9.51 14.43
C SER A 162 11.24 8.50 15.46
N THR A 163 12.15 7.83 16.16
CA THR A 163 11.80 6.96 17.30
C THR A 163 11.67 7.74 18.63
N ASP A 164 11.84 9.06 18.63
CA ASP A 164 11.72 9.87 19.85
C ASP A 164 10.33 9.77 20.50
N LEU A 165 9.28 9.67 19.68
CA LEU A 165 7.92 9.46 20.18
C LEU A 165 7.71 8.06 20.74
N THR A 166 8.50 7.07 20.31
CA THR A 166 8.36 5.67 20.71
C THR A 166 9.38 5.27 21.78
N GLY A 167 9.87 6.21 22.58
CA GLY A 167 10.84 5.93 23.63
C GLY A 167 12.19 5.37 23.14
N GLY A 168 12.52 5.61 21.86
CA GLY A 168 13.70 5.03 21.20
C GLY A 168 13.45 3.62 20.64
N TYR A 169 12.32 3.00 20.91
CA TYR A 169 12.00 1.65 20.40
C TYR A 169 11.69 1.67 18.91
N ARG A 170 12.24 0.69 18.21
CA ARG A 170 11.89 0.41 16.81
C ARG A 170 10.64 -0.46 16.79
N ILE A 171 9.61 -0.01 16.08
CA ILE A 171 8.38 -0.76 15.90
C ILE A 171 8.53 -1.89 14.89
N LEU A 172 7.64 -2.87 14.92
CA LEU A 172 7.63 -4.04 14.02
C LEU A 172 7.80 -3.68 12.54
N SER A 173 7.23 -2.56 12.10
CA SER A 173 7.32 -2.12 10.69
C SER A 173 8.75 -1.81 10.24
N TYR A 174 9.67 -1.49 11.16
CA TYR A 174 11.08 -1.16 10.87
C TYR A 174 12.03 -2.34 11.04
N LEU A 175 11.56 -3.44 11.65
CA LEU A 175 12.39 -4.61 11.90
C LEU A 175 12.45 -5.53 10.68
N ASP A 176 13.62 -6.09 10.42
CA ASP A 176 13.78 -7.18 9.46
C ASP A 176 13.38 -8.53 10.11
N PRO A 177 12.84 -9.51 9.35
CA PRO A 177 12.54 -10.83 9.88
C PRO A 177 13.72 -11.60 10.50
N SER A 178 14.94 -11.24 10.17
CA SER A 178 16.15 -11.79 10.81
C SER A 178 16.37 -11.30 12.25
N GLU A 179 15.68 -10.25 12.67
CA GLU A 179 15.80 -9.69 14.02
C GLU A 179 14.86 -10.41 15.00
N SER A 180 15.36 -10.80 16.17
CA SER A 180 14.60 -11.60 17.15
C SER A 180 13.28 -10.96 17.60
N ASN A 181 13.25 -9.63 17.78
CA ASN A 181 12.04 -8.92 18.20
C ASN A 181 10.96 -8.88 17.10
N HIS A 182 11.34 -9.00 15.80
CA HIS A 182 10.35 -9.09 14.73
C HIS A 182 9.40 -10.28 14.93
N ALA A 183 9.95 -11.48 15.14
CA ALA A 183 9.13 -12.69 15.33
C ALA A 183 8.24 -12.58 16.56
N LYS A 184 8.78 -12.09 17.70
CA LYS A 184 8.04 -11.92 18.95
C LYS A 184 6.87 -10.94 18.81
N LEU A 185 7.12 -9.74 18.29
CA LEU A 185 6.10 -8.71 18.10
C LEU A 185 5.02 -9.17 17.11
N LYS A 186 5.43 -9.83 16.03
CA LYS A 186 4.48 -10.37 15.06
C LYS A 186 3.62 -11.48 15.63
N GLN A 187 4.20 -12.36 16.46
CA GLN A 187 3.47 -13.40 17.18
C GLN A 187 2.43 -12.82 18.14
N LEU A 188 2.76 -11.72 18.83
CA LEU A 188 1.81 -11.01 19.70
C LEU A 188 0.61 -10.46 18.93
N LEU A 189 0.83 -9.90 17.72
CA LEU A 189 -0.27 -9.44 16.86
C LEU A 189 -1.15 -10.60 16.39
N PHE A 190 -0.55 -11.73 15.98
CA PHE A 190 -1.32 -12.92 15.64
C PHE A 190 -2.13 -13.46 16.82
N HIS A 191 -1.54 -13.46 18.01
CA HIS A 191 -2.25 -13.84 19.24
C HIS A 191 -3.44 -12.93 19.52
N LEU A 192 -3.27 -11.61 19.41
CA LEU A 192 -4.34 -10.64 19.59
C LEU A 192 -5.50 -10.87 18.60
N ILE A 193 -5.20 -10.97 17.30
CA ILE A 193 -6.22 -11.21 16.27
C ILE A 193 -6.95 -12.53 16.52
N LYS A 194 -6.24 -13.58 16.91
CA LYS A 194 -6.82 -14.90 17.17
C LYS A 194 -7.69 -14.90 18.42
N SER A 195 -7.21 -14.35 19.53
CA SER A 195 -7.92 -14.35 20.83
C SER A 195 -9.17 -13.47 20.83
N ARG A 196 -9.22 -12.47 19.94
CA ARG A 196 -10.35 -11.53 19.85
C ARG A 196 -11.26 -11.77 18.63
N ARG A 197 -11.05 -12.87 17.91
CA ARG A 197 -11.75 -13.18 16.66
C ARG A 197 -13.27 -13.15 16.76
N GLU A 198 -13.83 -13.68 17.84
CA GLU A 198 -15.28 -13.75 18.06
C GLU A 198 -15.95 -12.39 18.22
N PHE A 199 -15.20 -11.37 18.66
CA PHE A 199 -15.71 -10.02 18.85
C PHE A 199 -15.71 -9.19 17.56
N VAL A 200 -15.01 -9.63 16.50
CA VAL A 200 -14.82 -8.82 15.29
C VAL A 200 -16.15 -8.51 14.60
N ILE A 201 -16.96 -9.53 14.30
CA ILE A 201 -18.23 -9.33 13.59
C ILE A 201 -19.23 -8.53 14.45
N PRO A 202 -19.51 -8.85 15.72
CA PRO A 202 -20.44 -8.08 16.54
C PRO A 202 -20.04 -6.61 16.70
N GLU A 203 -18.75 -6.35 16.98
CA GLU A 203 -18.28 -4.99 17.21
C GLU A 203 -18.20 -4.18 15.90
N PHE A 204 -17.90 -4.85 14.78
CA PHE A 204 -18.00 -4.22 13.47
C PHE A 204 -19.44 -3.78 13.18
N ASN A 205 -20.39 -4.69 13.32
CA ASN A 205 -21.81 -4.40 13.09
C ASN A 205 -22.30 -3.24 13.94
N SER A 206 -21.93 -3.21 15.22
CA SER A 206 -22.32 -2.14 16.13
C SER A 206 -21.72 -0.79 15.73
N ALA A 207 -20.40 -0.72 15.50
CA ALA A 207 -19.72 0.54 15.16
C ALA A 207 -20.14 1.09 13.78
N PHE A 208 -20.34 0.20 12.80
CA PHE A 208 -20.77 0.61 11.46
C PHE A 208 -22.27 0.85 11.33
N THR A 209 -23.10 0.32 12.24
CA THR A 209 -24.49 0.78 12.35
C THR A 209 -24.54 2.25 12.72
N GLU A 210 -23.78 2.67 13.72
CA GLU A 210 -23.67 4.08 14.11
C GLU A 210 -23.20 4.96 12.94
N LEU A 211 -22.25 4.48 12.14
CA LEU A 211 -21.80 5.19 10.91
C LEU A 211 -22.95 5.39 9.92
N PHE A 212 -23.67 4.32 9.57
CA PHE A 212 -24.73 4.41 8.59
C PHE A 212 -25.90 5.28 9.05
N GLU A 213 -26.23 5.27 10.33
CA GLU A 213 -27.23 6.16 10.94
C GLU A 213 -26.84 7.64 10.79
N VAL A 214 -25.57 7.99 11.01
CA VAL A 214 -25.05 9.35 10.77
C VAL A 214 -25.15 9.74 9.31
N LEU A 215 -24.78 8.86 8.38
CA LEU A 215 -24.86 9.12 6.95
C LEU A 215 -26.32 9.30 6.49
N GLU A 216 -27.25 8.47 6.96
CA GLU A 216 -28.68 8.60 6.68
C GLU A 216 -29.24 9.93 7.20
N TYR A 217 -28.91 10.30 8.43
CA TYR A 217 -29.31 11.56 9.04
C TYR A 217 -28.80 12.76 8.23
N ASP A 218 -27.53 12.75 7.86
CA ASP A 218 -26.92 13.84 7.09
C ASP A 218 -27.53 13.97 5.69
N ILE A 219 -27.79 12.86 4.99
CA ILE A 219 -28.49 12.89 3.69
C ILE A 219 -29.91 13.44 3.86
N ALA A 220 -30.65 13.00 4.87
CA ALA A 220 -32.02 13.46 5.11
C ALA A 220 -32.11 14.96 5.45
N THR A 221 -31.13 15.49 6.19
CA THR A 221 -31.15 16.88 6.69
C THR A 221 -30.37 17.87 5.84
N LYS A 222 -29.27 17.40 5.17
CA LYS A 222 -28.34 18.26 4.40
C LYS A 222 -28.35 17.96 2.90
N GLY A 223 -29.07 16.92 2.46
CA GLY A 223 -29.07 16.44 1.08
C GLY A 223 -27.82 15.67 0.66
N LYS A 224 -26.79 15.59 1.51
CA LYS A 224 -25.55 14.86 1.29
C LYS A 224 -24.84 14.53 2.59
N ALA A 225 -23.95 13.53 2.55
CA ALA A 225 -23.15 13.14 3.71
C ALA A 225 -21.66 12.97 3.33
N GLU A 226 -20.77 13.58 4.10
CA GLU A 226 -19.33 13.34 4.00
C GLU A 226 -18.98 12.03 4.69
N PHE A 227 -18.26 11.14 3.99
CA PHE A 227 -17.96 9.79 4.49
C PHE A 227 -16.78 9.75 5.46
N ALA A 228 -15.81 10.67 5.32
CA ALA A 228 -14.52 10.59 6.00
C ALA A 228 -14.63 10.55 7.53
N ASP A 229 -15.20 11.59 8.15
CA ASP A 229 -15.25 11.72 9.60
C ASP A 229 -16.06 10.59 10.28
N PRO A 230 -17.28 10.24 9.79
CA PRO A 230 -18.00 9.09 10.33
C PRO A 230 -17.24 7.77 10.19
N ASN A 231 -16.55 7.54 9.06
CA ASN A 231 -15.73 6.36 8.85
C ASN A 231 -14.54 6.29 9.81
N GLU A 232 -13.83 7.39 9.99
CA GLU A 232 -12.67 7.47 10.87
C GLU A 232 -13.05 7.20 12.33
N GLN A 233 -14.20 7.74 12.77
CA GLN A 233 -14.73 7.49 14.11
C GLN A 233 -15.18 6.04 14.29
N ALA A 234 -15.95 5.50 13.33
CA ALA A 234 -16.41 4.12 13.37
C ALA A 234 -15.24 3.11 13.35
N ALA A 235 -14.23 3.36 12.51
CA ALA A 235 -13.04 2.52 12.43
C ALA A 235 -12.29 2.45 13.76
N PHE A 236 -12.09 3.59 14.46
CA PHE A 236 -11.41 3.58 15.75
C PHE A 236 -12.26 2.94 16.84
N ASN A 237 -13.57 3.23 16.89
CA ASN A 237 -14.50 2.60 17.82
C ASN A 237 -14.50 1.07 17.66
N PHE A 238 -14.60 0.60 16.41
CA PHE A 238 -14.53 -0.82 16.07
C PHE A 238 -13.24 -1.48 16.56
N LEU A 239 -12.07 -0.92 16.19
CA LEU A 239 -10.77 -1.48 16.57
C LEU A 239 -10.58 -1.54 18.09
N SER A 240 -10.97 -0.48 18.80
CA SER A 240 -10.86 -0.41 20.26
C SER A 240 -11.77 -1.42 20.95
N ARG A 241 -12.99 -1.57 20.49
CA ARG A 241 -13.99 -2.49 21.07
C ARG A 241 -13.65 -3.94 20.72
N ALA A 242 -13.32 -4.23 19.45
CA ALA A 242 -13.01 -5.57 19.02
C ALA A 242 -11.76 -6.12 19.71
N PHE A 243 -10.68 -5.33 19.79
CA PHE A 243 -9.40 -5.82 20.32
C PHE A 243 -9.23 -5.64 21.82
N PHE A 244 -9.81 -4.60 22.41
CA PHE A 244 -9.58 -4.29 23.84
C PHE A 244 -10.85 -4.33 24.67
N GLY A 245 -12.04 -4.41 24.08
CA GLY A 245 -13.31 -4.36 24.79
C GLY A 245 -13.62 -2.98 25.39
N VAL A 246 -12.95 -1.93 24.91
CA VAL A 246 -13.05 -0.56 25.45
C VAL A 246 -13.75 0.36 24.45
N ARG A 247 -14.71 1.13 24.92
CA ARG A 247 -15.35 2.19 24.16
C ARG A 247 -14.57 3.49 24.37
N PRO A 248 -13.97 4.08 23.33
CA PRO A 248 -13.16 5.30 23.48
C PRO A 248 -13.93 6.45 24.13
N ILE A 249 -15.23 6.57 23.86
CA ILE A 249 -16.08 7.61 24.41
C ILE A 249 -16.19 7.57 25.96
N ASP A 250 -16.00 6.41 26.57
CA ASP A 250 -16.05 6.21 28.02
C ASP A 250 -14.68 6.46 28.70
N THR A 251 -13.68 6.93 27.94
CA THR A 251 -12.32 7.22 28.40
C THR A 251 -11.97 8.69 28.24
N ALA A 252 -10.83 9.10 28.78
CA ALA A 252 -10.29 10.46 28.60
C ALA A 252 -9.99 10.83 27.13
N LEU A 253 -9.91 9.82 26.23
CA LEU A 253 -9.71 10.03 24.81
C LEU A 253 -10.97 10.57 24.13
N GLY A 254 -12.16 10.11 24.55
CA GLY A 254 -13.44 10.57 24.02
C GLY A 254 -13.57 10.37 22.51
N LYS A 255 -14.02 11.41 21.81
CA LYS A 255 -14.14 11.46 20.35
C LYS A 255 -12.89 11.99 19.63
N ASP A 256 -11.83 12.32 20.36
CA ASP A 256 -10.67 13.02 19.80
C ASP A 256 -9.73 12.10 19.01
N ALA A 257 -9.83 10.78 19.20
CA ALA A 257 -8.89 9.81 18.63
C ALA A 257 -8.61 10.00 17.13
N PRO A 258 -9.60 10.12 16.22
CA PRO A 258 -9.33 10.29 14.80
C PRO A 258 -8.50 11.54 14.50
N THR A 259 -8.77 12.63 15.19
CA THR A 259 -8.02 13.90 15.03
C THR A 259 -6.58 13.75 15.49
N LEU A 260 -6.36 13.14 16.67
CA LEU A 260 -5.00 12.93 17.22
C LEU A 260 -4.19 11.99 16.32
N ILE A 261 -4.81 10.89 15.87
CA ILE A 261 -4.18 9.92 14.97
C ILE A 261 -3.84 10.58 13.63
N SER A 262 -4.77 11.32 13.03
CA SER A 262 -4.55 12.02 11.76
C SER A 262 -3.36 12.99 11.83
N LYS A 263 -3.25 13.79 12.90
CA LYS A 263 -2.10 14.69 13.10
C LYS A 263 -0.79 13.93 13.20
N TRP A 264 -0.75 12.85 14.00
CA TRP A 264 0.44 12.03 14.18
C TRP A 264 0.84 11.29 12.90
N VAL A 265 -0.14 10.72 12.17
CA VAL A 265 0.11 10.04 10.89
C VAL A 265 0.63 11.02 9.84
N LEU A 266 0.01 12.20 9.71
CA LEU A 266 0.47 13.22 8.78
C LEU A 266 1.87 13.73 9.14
N PHE A 267 2.17 13.91 10.43
CA PHE A 267 3.52 14.26 10.90
C PHE A 267 4.56 13.25 10.41
N ASN A 268 4.27 11.95 10.53
CA ASN A 268 5.20 10.90 10.09
C ASN A 268 5.30 10.78 8.56
N LEU A 269 4.26 11.12 7.82
CA LEU A 269 4.20 11.02 6.37
C LEU A 269 4.54 12.34 5.64
N ALA A 270 4.63 13.45 6.36
CA ALA A 270 4.87 14.77 5.78
C ALA A 270 6.03 14.82 4.76
N PRO A 271 7.18 14.15 5.01
CA PRO A 271 8.29 14.17 4.05
C PRO A 271 8.01 13.45 2.71
N ILE A 272 6.95 12.65 2.64
CA ILE A 272 6.61 11.83 1.45
C ILE A 272 5.24 12.17 0.85
N LEU A 273 4.60 13.24 1.34
CA LEU A 273 3.31 13.72 0.85
C LEU A 273 3.41 15.18 0.42
N SER A 274 2.58 15.55 -0.55
CA SER A 274 2.19 16.96 -0.77
C SER A 274 0.85 17.17 -0.09
N VAL A 275 0.77 18.20 0.73
CA VAL A 275 -0.45 18.56 1.50
C VAL A 275 -1.18 19.77 0.90
N GLY A 276 -0.69 20.28 -0.25
CA GLY A 276 -1.31 21.36 -1.01
C GLY A 276 -0.92 22.76 -0.53
N LEU A 277 0.17 22.89 0.21
CA LEU A 277 0.80 24.19 0.49
C LEU A 277 1.52 24.72 -0.77
N PRO A 278 1.87 26.00 -0.84
CA PRO A 278 2.75 26.51 -1.89
C PRO A 278 4.04 25.68 -1.98
N LYS A 279 4.44 25.33 -3.20
CA LYS A 279 5.58 24.44 -3.48
C LYS A 279 6.84 24.80 -2.70
N GLU A 280 7.17 26.09 -2.67
CA GLU A 280 8.37 26.61 -2.00
C GLU A 280 8.30 26.40 -0.48
N VAL A 281 7.10 26.47 0.10
CA VAL A 281 6.86 26.24 1.53
C VAL A 281 6.98 24.76 1.85
N GLU A 282 6.35 23.88 1.06
CA GLU A 282 6.47 22.42 1.27
C GLU A 282 7.92 21.96 1.15
N GLU A 283 8.62 22.41 0.09
CA GLU A 283 10.01 22.07 -0.12
C GLU A 283 10.92 22.50 1.02
N ALA A 284 10.75 23.74 1.49
CA ALA A 284 11.58 24.31 2.57
C ALA A 284 11.29 23.67 3.94
N THR A 285 10.04 23.26 4.19
CA THR A 285 9.60 22.81 5.52
C THR A 285 9.41 21.30 5.62
N LEU A 286 8.62 20.69 4.71
CA LEU A 286 8.23 19.28 4.82
C LEU A 286 9.24 18.32 4.17
N HIS A 287 9.86 18.76 3.05
CA HIS A 287 10.69 17.89 2.24
C HIS A 287 12.20 18.10 2.44
N SER A 288 12.60 19.12 3.19
CA SER A 288 14.02 19.42 3.44
C SER A 288 14.44 19.38 4.90
N VAL A 289 13.47 19.44 5.84
CA VAL A 289 13.74 19.50 7.28
C VAL A 289 12.91 18.44 8.00
N ARG A 290 13.53 17.72 8.94
CA ARG A 290 12.78 16.84 9.83
C ARG A 290 11.96 17.67 10.82
N LEU A 291 10.65 17.47 10.82
CA LEU A 291 9.77 18.14 11.78
C LEU A 291 10.09 17.66 13.21
N PRO A 292 10.14 18.57 14.19
CA PRO A 292 10.40 18.20 15.57
C PRO A 292 9.22 17.42 16.19
N PRO A 293 9.46 16.28 16.88
CA PRO A 293 8.41 15.46 17.50
C PRO A 293 7.51 16.21 18.48
N THR A 294 8.01 17.29 19.08
CA THR A 294 7.27 18.15 20.01
C THR A 294 5.96 18.71 19.42
N LEU A 295 5.85 18.80 18.10
CA LEU A 295 4.63 19.26 17.42
C LEU A 295 3.43 18.35 17.67
N VAL A 296 3.66 17.06 17.86
CA VAL A 296 2.60 16.04 18.07
C VAL A 296 2.76 15.27 19.38
N GLN A 297 3.75 15.61 20.21
CA GLN A 297 4.06 14.90 21.46
C GLN A 297 2.86 14.79 22.39
N LYS A 298 2.11 15.89 22.58
CA LYS A 298 0.92 15.89 23.44
C LYS A 298 -0.19 14.98 22.91
N ASP A 299 -0.40 15.01 21.59
CA ASP A 299 -1.40 14.18 20.93
C ASP A 299 -1.01 12.69 21.00
N TYR A 300 0.28 12.39 20.78
CA TYR A 300 0.81 11.03 20.90
C TYR A 300 0.73 10.50 22.33
N ASN A 301 1.06 11.30 23.34
CA ASN A 301 0.98 10.90 24.75
C ASN A 301 -0.45 10.52 25.16
N ARG A 302 -1.48 11.26 24.72
CA ARG A 302 -2.88 10.90 24.97
C ARG A 302 -3.25 9.54 24.34
N LEU A 303 -2.75 9.26 23.13
CA LEU A 303 -2.93 7.93 22.51
C LEU A 303 -2.19 6.86 23.29
N TYR A 304 -0.95 7.12 23.71
CA TYR A 304 -0.16 6.18 24.51
C TYR A 304 -0.83 5.84 25.84
N GLU A 305 -1.34 6.82 26.58
CA GLU A 305 -2.08 6.66 27.82
C GLU A 305 -3.32 5.75 27.62
N PHE A 306 -4.06 5.99 26.53
CA PHE A 306 -5.19 5.12 26.18
C PHE A 306 -4.75 3.68 25.97
N PHE A 307 -3.74 3.40 25.15
CA PHE A 307 -3.29 2.03 24.90
C PHE A 307 -2.64 1.38 26.11
N SER A 308 -1.89 2.14 26.91
CA SER A 308 -1.31 1.65 28.17
C SER A 308 -2.38 1.15 29.15
N SER A 309 -3.54 1.81 29.15
CA SER A 309 -4.69 1.39 29.99
C SER A 309 -5.53 0.30 29.33
N ALA A 310 -5.88 0.46 28.04
CA ALA A 310 -6.84 -0.41 27.35
C ALA A 310 -6.25 -1.76 26.95
N ALA A 311 -4.95 -1.84 26.62
CA ALA A 311 -4.32 -3.02 26.06
C ALA A 311 -3.68 -3.95 27.13
N GLY A 312 -4.12 -3.92 28.38
CA GLY A 312 -3.51 -4.63 29.52
C GLY A 312 -3.18 -6.09 29.22
N THR A 313 -4.15 -6.88 28.73
CA THR A 313 -3.94 -8.30 28.39
C THR A 313 -2.87 -8.51 27.31
N PHE A 314 -2.81 -7.63 26.29
CA PHE A 314 -1.78 -7.67 25.27
C PHE A 314 -0.40 -7.35 25.86
N LEU A 315 -0.32 -6.36 26.74
CA LEU A 315 0.93 -5.95 27.39
C LEU A 315 1.45 -7.04 28.35
N ASP A 316 0.56 -7.71 29.07
CA ASP A 316 0.92 -8.85 29.94
C ASP A 316 1.49 -10.03 29.13
N GLU A 317 0.94 -10.29 27.94
CA GLU A 317 1.45 -11.34 27.06
C GLU A 317 2.80 -10.96 26.43
N ALA A 318 3.01 -9.67 26.17
CA ALA A 318 4.27 -9.16 25.69
C ALA A 318 5.41 -9.37 26.72
N GLU A 319 5.15 -9.08 28.00
CA GLU A 319 6.14 -9.31 29.08
C GLU A 319 6.51 -10.78 29.20
N LYS A 320 5.54 -11.70 29.12
CA LYS A 320 5.79 -13.15 29.10
C LYS A 320 6.68 -13.58 27.93
N SER A 321 6.57 -12.86 26.81
CA SER A 321 7.38 -13.10 25.60
C SER A 321 8.75 -12.41 25.64
N GLY A 322 9.06 -11.69 26.72
CA GLY A 322 10.32 -10.95 26.90
C GLY A 322 10.38 -9.65 26.07
N ILE A 323 9.25 -8.99 25.87
CA ILE A 323 9.11 -7.63 25.32
C ILE A 323 8.61 -6.74 26.46
N SER A 324 9.26 -5.59 26.69
CA SER A 324 8.80 -4.67 27.74
C SER A 324 7.41 -4.13 27.45
N ARG A 325 6.65 -3.80 28.50
CA ARG A 325 5.30 -3.17 28.35
C ARG A 325 5.38 -1.88 27.54
N GLU A 326 6.41 -1.11 27.74
CA GLU A 326 6.63 0.16 27.02
C GLU A 326 6.82 -0.09 25.53
N GLU A 327 7.76 -0.98 25.12
CA GLU A 327 7.97 -1.35 23.72
C GLU A 327 6.69 -1.92 23.08
N ALA A 328 5.99 -2.80 23.81
CA ALA A 328 4.74 -3.39 23.35
C ALA A 328 3.63 -2.35 23.17
N CYS A 329 3.53 -1.37 24.10
CA CYS A 329 2.53 -0.30 24.03
C CYS A 329 2.76 0.58 22.78
N HIS A 330 3.99 0.98 22.49
CA HIS A 330 4.32 1.70 21.26
C HIS A 330 4.02 0.89 20.00
N ASN A 331 4.29 -0.42 20.02
CA ASN A 331 4.02 -1.30 18.89
C ASN A 331 2.52 -1.49 18.63
N ILE A 332 1.70 -1.70 19.68
CA ILE A 332 0.25 -1.84 19.50
C ILE A 332 -0.42 -0.53 19.09
N LEU A 333 0.01 0.60 19.65
CA LEU A 333 -0.43 1.92 19.20
C LEU A 333 -0.17 2.12 17.71
N PHE A 334 1.03 1.82 17.25
CA PHE A 334 1.37 1.93 15.82
C PHE A 334 0.56 0.97 14.96
N ALA A 335 0.40 -0.28 15.39
CA ALA A 335 -0.36 -1.29 14.66
C ALA A 335 -1.85 -0.91 14.52
N ILE A 336 -2.45 -0.36 15.57
CA ILE A 336 -3.86 0.04 15.55
C ILE A 336 -4.05 1.39 14.84
N CYS A 337 -3.31 2.42 15.22
CA CYS A 337 -3.54 3.77 14.71
C CYS A 337 -2.95 4.00 13.31
N PHE A 338 -1.71 3.59 13.08
CA PHE A 338 -1.05 3.84 11.80
C PHE A 338 -1.45 2.79 10.74
N ASN A 339 -1.33 1.50 11.08
CA ASN A 339 -1.54 0.44 10.09
C ASN A 339 -3.02 0.11 9.90
N SER A 340 -3.79 -0.14 10.98
CA SER A 340 -5.17 -0.60 10.85
C SER A 340 -6.13 0.56 10.59
N TRP A 341 -6.18 1.55 11.45
CA TRP A 341 -7.05 2.70 11.27
C TRP A 341 -6.66 3.51 10.02
N GLY A 342 -5.36 3.76 9.81
CA GLY A 342 -4.86 4.42 8.60
C GLY A 342 -5.18 3.61 7.33
N GLY A 343 -5.12 2.29 7.40
CA GLY A 343 -5.53 1.38 6.32
C GLY A 343 -7.02 1.50 6.00
N PHE A 344 -7.90 1.52 7.00
CA PHE A 344 -9.35 1.67 6.79
C PHE A 344 -9.75 3.07 6.31
N LYS A 345 -9.00 4.10 6.70
CA LYS A 345 -9.16 5.47 6.16
C LYS A 345 -8.94 5.53 4.65
N ILE A 346 -8.16 4.62 4.07
CA ILE A 346 -7.89 4.52 2.63
C ILE A 346 -8.81 3.50 1.96
N LEU A 347 -8.93 2.31 2.54
CA LEU A 347 -9.60 1.17 1.92
C LEU A 347 -11.12 1.35 1.79
N PHE A 348 -11.81 1.81 2.84
CA PHE A 348 -13.26 1.96 2.78
C PHE A 348 -13.71 3.06 1.80
N PRO A 349 -13.08 4.25 1.74
CA PRO A 349 -13.35 5.20 0.66
C PRO A 349 -13.05 4.63 -0.73
N SER A 350 -12.02 3.79 -0.89
CA SER A 350 -11.73 3.14 -2.17
C SER A 350 -12.79 2.12 -2.56
N LEU A 351 -13.31 1.33 -1.61
CA LEU A 351 -14.46 0.45 -1.84
C LEU A 351 -15.70 1.25 -2.27
N MET A 352 -16.04 2.31 -1.53
CA MET A 352 -17.16 3.19 -1.87
C MET A 352 -16.99 3.79 -3.27
N LYS A 353 -15.79 4.27 -3.61
CA LYS A 353 -15.46 4.84 -4.92
C LYS A 353 -15.72 3.85 -6.05
N TRP A 354 -15.15 2.68 -5.96
CA TRP A 354 -15.17 1.72 -7.05
C TRP A 354 -16.53 1.04 -7.20
N ILE A 355 -17.15 0.66 -6.11
CA ILE A 355 -18.51 0.10 -6.12
C ILE A 355 -19.53 1.14 -6.61
N GLY A 356 -19.46 2.39 -6.11
CA GLY A 356 -20.36 3.45 -6.54
C GLY A 356 -20.23 3.77 -8.04
N ARG A 357 -19.00 3.73 -8.58
CA ARG A 357 -18.76 3.91 -10.04
C ARG A 357 -19.18 2.72 -10.89
N ALA A 358 -19.22 1.52 -10.30
CA ALA A 358 -19.65 0.32 -11.02
C ALA A 358 -21.16 0.33 -11.35
N GLY A 359 -21.95 1.15 -10.65
CA GLY A 359 -23.32 1.47 -10.99
C GLY A 359 -24.37 0.44 -10.58
N MET A 360 -25.61 0.71 -10.97
CA MET A 360 -26.82 0.01 -10.49
C MET A 360 -26.82 -1.50 -10.76
N GLU A 361 -26.29 -1.94 -11.88
CA GLU A 361 -26.24 -3.38 -12.20
C GLU A 361 -25.43 -4.14 -11.14
N VAL A 362 -24.23 -3.65 -10.82
CA VAL A 362 -23.35 -4.27 -9.83
C VAL A 362 -23.96 -4.19 -8.43
N HIS A 363 -24.58 -3.05 -8.08
CA HIS A 363 -25.30 -2.90 -6.81
C HIS A 363 -26.39 -3.95 -6.67
N THR A 364 -27.22 -4.14 -7.69
CA THR A 364 -28.31 -5.13 -7.68
C THR A 364 -27.78 -6.56 -7.51
N ARG A 365 -26.71 -6.89 -8.19
CA ARG A 365 -26.06 -8.22 -8.10
C ARG A 365 -25.50 -8.46 -6.71
N LEU A 366 -24.77 -7.49 -6.14
CA LEU A 366 -24.22 -7.57 -4.77
C LEU A 366 -25.34 -7.69 -3.72
N ALA A 367 -26.38 -6.86 -3.81
CA ALA A 367 -27.52 -6.91 -2.90
C ALA A 367 -28.20 -8.28 -2.92
N ARG A 368 -28.44 -8.84 -4.11
CA ARG A 368 -29.04 -10.18 -4.26
C ARG A 368 -28.15 -11.27 -3.68
N GLU A 369 -26.86 -11.32 -4.04
CA GLU A 369 -25.92 -12.32 -3.54
C GLU A 369 -25.84 -12.29 -2.02
N ILE A 370 -25.62 -11.10 -1.44
CA ILE A 370 -25.40 -10.92 0.00
C ILE A 370 -26.67 -11.27 0.78
N ARG A 371 -27.82 -10.79 0.37
CA ARG A 371 -29.09 -11.06 1.08
C ARG A 371 -29.49 -12.52 0.98
N THR A 372 -29.30 -13.16 -0.18
CA THR A 372 -29.55 -14.59 -0.35
C THR A 372 -28.66 -15.42 0.56
N ALA A 373 -27.36 -15.13 0.60
CA ALA A 373 -26.41 -15.88 1.42
C ALA A 373 -26.64 -15.65 2.92
N THR A 374 -26.96 -14.43 3.34
CA THR A 374 -27.28 -14.13 4.75
C THR A 374 -28.61 -14.74 5.19
N ALA A 375 -29.65 -14.71 4.35
CA ALA A 375 -30.93 -15.36 4.64
C ALA A 375 -30.78 -16.88 4.80
N ALA A 376 -30.00 -17.53 3.94
CA ALA A 376 -29.67 -18.96 4.02
C ALA A 376 -28.87 -19.34 5.31
N ALA A 377 -28.21 -18.35 5.92
CA ALA A 377 -27.50 -18.49 7.20
C ALA A 377 -28.33 -18.10 8.43
N GLY A 378 -29.66 -17.98 8.31
CA GLY A 378 -30.55 -17.59 9.39
C GLY A 378 -30.56 -16.08 9.68
N GLY A 379 -30.19 -15.24 8.72
CA GLY A 379 -30.20 -13.77 8.79
C GLY A 379 -28.94 -13.16 9.44
N GLY A 380 -28.04 -13.98 9.97
CA GLY A 380 -26.80 -13.54 10.59
C GLY A 380 -25.63 -13.41 9.60
N ILE A 381 -24.71 -12.50 9.89
CA ILE A 381 -23.42 -12.45 9.18
C ILE A 381 -22.48 -13.43 9.86
N THR A 382 -21.99 -14.39 9.09
CA THR A 382 -21.00 -15.37 9.55
C THR A 382 -19.91 -15.54 8.50
N MET A 383 -18.74 -16.02 8.90
CA MET A 383 -17.66 -16.36 7.94
C MET A 383 -18.15 -17.34 6.89
N ALA A 384 -18.91 -18.37 7.30
CA ALA A 384 -19.45 -19.38 6.39
C ALA A 384 -20.42 -18.78 5.35
N ALA A 385 -21.22 -17.78 5.73
CA ALA A 385 -22.08 -17.06 4.77
C ALA A 385 -21.24 -16.23 3.79
N MET A 386 -20.23 -15.52 4.27
CA MET A 386 -19.36 -14.68 3.42
C MET A 386 -18.54 -15.50 2.41
N GLU A 387 -18.18 -16.75 2.71
CA GLU A 387 -17.51 -17.65 1.75
C GLU A 387 -18.44 -18.06 0.58
N LYS A 388 -19.76 -17.88 0.71
CA LYS A 388 -20.73 -18.13 -0.36
C LYS A 388 -21.07 -16.88 -1.20
N MET A 389 -20.23 -15.85 -1.13
CA MET A 389 -20.41 -14.55 -1.81
C MET A 389 -19.23 -14.27 -2.76
N PRO A 390 -19.12 -14.99 -3.89
CA PRO A 390 -17.98 -14.87 -4.79
C PRO A 390 -17.85 -13.49 -5.45
N LEU A 391 -18.96 -12.83 -5.81
CA LEU A 391 -18.92 -11.48 -6.38
C LEU A 391 -18.45 -10.46 -5.34
N MET A 392 -18.97 -10.51 -4.12
CA MET A 392 -18.53 -9.65 -3.01
C MET A 392 -17.04 -9.83 -2.73
N LYS A 393 -16.56 -11.09 -2.70
CA LYS A 393 -15.14 -11.42 -2.57
C LYS A 393 -14.32 -10.80 -3.70
N SER A 394 -14.76 -10.95 -4.94
CA SER A 394 -14.10 -10.42 -6.15
C SER A 394 -14.01 -8.89 -6.12
N VAL A 395 -15.09 -8.20 -5.78
CA VAL A 395 -15.13 -6.73 -5.68
C VAL A 395 -14.13 -6.20 -4.65
N VAL A 396 -13.97 -6.87 -3.51
CA VAL A 396 -12.96 -6.50 -2.50
C VAL A 396 -11.55 -6.65 -3.05
N TYR A 397 -11.23 -7.76 -3.70
CA TYR A 397 -9.89 -7.98 -4.27
C TYR A 397 -9.62 -7.08 -5.47
N GLU A 398 -10.61 -6.79 -6.30
CA GLU A 398 -10.46 -5.84 -7.41
C GLU A 398 -10.18 -4.42 -6.91
N THR A 399 -10.79 -4.03 -5.80
CA THR A 399 -10.48 -2.75 -5.14
C THR A 399 -9.03 -2.73 -4.64
N LEU A 400 -8.57 -3.80 -3.98
CA LEU A 400 -7.20 -3.92 -3.49
C LEU A 400 -6.17 -3.96 -4.63
N ARG A 401 -6.53 -4.54 -5.79
CA ARG A 401 -5.69 -4.56 -6.98
C ARG A 401 -5.53 -3.18 -7.59
N ILE A 402 -6.64 -2.50 -7.84
CA ILE A 402 -6.65 -1.25 -8.62
C ILE A 402 -6.20 -0.04 -7.80
N ASP A 403 -6.44 -0.08 -6.48
CA ASP A 403 -6.21 1.04 -5.56
C ASP A 403 -5.63 0.53 -4.22
N PRO A 404 -4.42 -0.07 -4.25
CA PRO A 404 -3.83 -0.69 -3.08
C PRO A 404 -3.51 0.33 -1.99
N PRO A 405 -3.89 0.08 -0.72
CA PRO A 405 -3.63 0.99 0.40
C PRO A 405 -2.15 1.26 0.65
N VAL A 406 -1.28 0.29 0.38
CA VAL A 406 0.19 0.41 0.49
C VAL A 406 0.78 0.43 -0.90
N SER A 407 1.04 1.62 -1.44
CA SER A 407 1.50 1.78 -2.82
C SER A 407 3.01 1.72 -3.01
N LEU A 408 3.80 1.99 -1.97
CA LEU A 408 5.25 2.10 -2.04
C LEU A 408 5.90 0.96 -1.25
N GLN A 409 6.79 0.21 -1.88
CA GLN A 409 7.55 -0.85 -1.20
C GLN A 409 9.04 -0.76 -1.51
N TYR A 410 9.87 -1.01 -0.50
CA TYR A 410 11.31 -0.92 -0.59
C TYR A 410 11.97 -2.22 -0.14
N GLY A 411 13.18 -2.46 -0.65
CA GLY A 411 14.07 -3.53 -0.21
C GLY A 411 15.51 -3.18 -0.56
N LYS A 412 16.48 -3.58 0.25
CA LYS A 412 17.90 -3.39 -0.03
C LYS A 412 18.51 -4.74 -0.41
N ALA A 413 19.25 -4.79 -1.49
CA ALA A 413 19.91 -6.01 -1.96
C ALA A 413 20.93 -6.50 -0.92
N LYS A 414 20.83 -7.77 -0.50
CA LYS A 414 21.73 -8.42 0.46
C LYS A 414 22.96 -9.03 -0.20
N LYS A 415 22.90 -9.24 -1.50
CA LYS A 415 23.94 -9.87 -2.34
C LYS A 415 23.72 -9.49 -3.80
N ASP A 416 24.68 -9.76 -4.65
CA ASP A 416 24.49 -9.70 -6.11
C ASP A 416 23.47 -10.76 -6.56
N PHE A 417 22.56 -10.36 -7.45
CA PHE A 417 21.61 -11.29 -8.08
C PHE A 417 21.12 -10.77 -9.43
N VAL A 418 20.52 -11.67 -10.21
CA VAL A 418 19.83 -11.31 -11.45
C VAL A 418 18.34 -11.10 -11.16
N LEU A 419 17.83 -9.94 -11.54
CA LEU A 419 16.42 -9.54 -11.49
C LEU A 419 15.81 -9.74 -12.88
N GLU A 420 14.72 -10.48 -12.97
CA GLU A 420 13.95 -10.62 -14.21
C GLU A 420 12.77 -9.65 -14.26
N SER A 421 12.59 -9.03 -15.42
CA SER A 421 11.36 -8.39 -15.88
C SER A 421 10.75 -9.26 -16.99
N HIS A 422 9.68 -8.80 -17.66
CA HIS A 422 9.08 -9.58 -18.74
C HIS A 422 9.99 -9.82 -19.95
N ASP A 423 10.81 -8.83 -20.30
CA ASP A 423 11.53 -8.81 -21.58
C ASP A 423 13.06 -8.80 -21.42
N ALA A 424 13.56 -8.69 -20.20
CA ALA A 424 14.98 -8.60 -19.92
C ALA A 424 15.31 -9.04 -18.49
N ALA A 425 16.56 -9.37 -18.26
CA ALA A 425 17.16 -9.58 -16.97
C ALA A 425 18.19 -8.49 -16.67
N TYR A 426 18.37 -8.16 -15.40
CA TYR A 426 19.22 -7.08 -14.94
C TYR A 426 20.10 -7.51 -13.78
N GLU A 427 21.35 -7.12 -13.78
CA GLU A 427 22.21 -7.32 -12.60
C GLU A 427 21.91 -6.27 -11.55
N VAL A 428 21.60 -6.73 -10.35
CA VAL A 428 21.48 -5.92 -9.13
C VAL A 428 22.65 -6.24 -8.23
N LYS A 429 23.33 -5.20 -7.73
CA LYS A 429 24.49 -5.33 -6.85
C LYS A 429 24.11 -5.23 -5.39
N GLU A 430 24.87 -5.89 -4.54
CA GLU A 430 24.74 -5.80 -3.09
C GLU A 430 24.72 -4.33 -2.64
N GLY A 431 23.80 -4.01 -1.73
CA GLY A 431 23.60 -2.66 -1.20
C GLY A 431 22.72 -1.74 -2.04
N GLU A 432 22.38 -2.09 -3.30
CA GLU A 432 21.45 -1.28 -4.11
C GLU A 432 20.05 -1.32 -3.50
N MET A 433 19.38 -0.16 -3.50
CA MET A 433 17.99 -0.01 -3.02
C MET A 433 17.03 -0.30 -4.17
N LEU A 434 16.08 -1.20 -3.92
CA LEU A 434 14.97 -1.51 -4.82
C LEU A 434 13.72 -0.79 -4.34
N PHE A 435 12.94 -0.30 -5.29
CA PHE A 435 11.66 0.36 -5.04
C PHE A 435 10.59 -0.18 -5.97
N GLY A 436 9.46 -0.58 -5.40
CA GLY A 436 8.28 -0.99 -6.17
C GLY A 436 7.13 -0.01 -6.00
N TYR A 437 6.52 0.41 -7.12
CA TYR A 437 5.27 1.15 -7.12
C TYR A 437 4.13 0.21 -7.46
N GLN A 438 3.46 -0.27 -6.42
CA GLN A 438 2.47 -1.35 -6.50
C GLN A 438 1.34 -1.07 -7.49
N PRO A 439 0.75 0.15 -7.61
CA PRO A 439 -0.31 0.43 -8.56
C PRO A 439 0.03 0.19 -10.03
N PHE A 440 1.31 0.12 -10.39
CA PHE A 440 1.74 -0.28 -11.74
C PHE A 440 1.86 -1.80 -11.86
N ALA A 441 2.50 -2.44 -10.89
CA ALA A 441 2.67 -3.89 -10.88
C ALA A 441 1.33 -4.66 -10.82
N THR A 442 0.35 -4.15 -10.05
CA THR A 442 -0.99 -4.75 -9.95
C THR A 442 -1.91 -4.40 -11.12
N LYS A 443 -1.46 -3.54 -12.04
CA LYS A 443 -2.14 -3.19 -13.30
C LYS A 443 -1.29 -3.52 -14.52
N ASP A 444 -0.45 -4.54 -14.40
CA ASP A 444 0.40 -5.01 -15.48
C ASP A 444 -0.46 -5.59 -16.63
N PRO A 445 -0.41 -5.01 -17.85
CA PRO A 445 -1.22 -5.48 -18.98
C PRO A 445 -0.78 -6.84 -19.54
N LYS A 446 0.38 -7.36 -19.14
CA LYS A 446 0.81 -8.73 -19.48
C LYS A 446 0.20 -9.79 -18.56
N ILE A 447 -0.42 -9.36 -17.46
CA ILE A 447 -1.07 -10.23 -16.47
C ILE A 447 -2.58 -10.04 -16.49
N PHE A 448 -3.03 -8.79 -16.52
CA PHE A 448 -4.45 -8.45 -16.40
C PHE A 448 -5.01 -7.95 -17.74
N ASP A 449 -6.10 -8.55 -18.20
CA ASP A 449 -6.94 -7.96 -19.23
C ASP A 449 -7.62 -6.71 -18.66
N ARG A 450 -7.74 -5.63 -19.47
CA ARG A 450 -8.31 -4.33 -19.06
C ARG A 450 -7.79 -3.87 -17.69
N PRO A 451 -6.45 -3.69 -17.54
CA PRO A 451 -5.81 -3.52 -16.24
C PRO A 451 -6.21 -2.24 -15.50
N GLU A 452 -6.61 -1.19 -16.22
CA GLU A 452 -7.03 0.09 -15.64
C GLU A 452 -8.53 0.14 -15.30
N GLU A 453 -9.32 -0.86 -15.74
CA GLU A 453 -10.74 -0.94 -15.47
C GLU A 453 -11.03 -1.71 -14.18
N PHE A 454 -12.04 -1.25 -13.44
CA PHE A 454 -12.62 -2.00 -12.34
C PHE A 454 -13.58 -3.04 -12.89
N VAL A 455 -13.19 -4.31 -12.82
CA VAL A 455 -13.98 -5.45 -13.29
C VAL A 455 -14.51 -6.23 -12.10
N PRO A 456 -15.79 -6.08 -11.73
CA PRO A 456 -16.35 -6.68 -10.51
C PRO A 456 -16.17 -8.21 -10.41
N ASP A 457 -16.21 -8.89 -11.54
CA ASP A 457 -16.13 -10.35 -11.64
C ASP A 457 -14.70 -10.87 -11.87
N ARG A 458 -13.67 -10.03 -11.84
CA ARG A 458 -12.30 -10.42 -12.20
C ARG A 458 -11.77 -11.64 -11.44
N PHE A 459 -12.14 -11.78 -10.19
CA PHE A 459 -11.67 -12.84 -9.30
C PHE A 459 -12.75 -13.89 -8.99
N VAL A 460 -13.71 -14.07 -9.91
CA VAL A 460 -14.73 -15.13 -9.82
C VAL A 460 -14.31 -16.32 -10.66
N GLY A 461 -14.46 -17.55 -10.12
CA GLY A 461 -14.16 -18.80 -10.84
C GLY A 461 -12.69 -18.90 -11.21
N GLU A 462 -12.37 -19.13 -12.50
CA GLU A 462 -11.00 -19.21 -13.02
C GLU A 462 -10.17 -17.95 -12.73
N GLY A 463 -10.80 -16.79 -12.59
CA GLY A 463 -10.12 -15.54 -12.22
C GLY A 463 -9.48 -15.55 -10.83
N GLU A 464 -9.79 -16.51 -9.96
CA GLU A 464 -9.12 -16.66 -8.66
C GLU A 464 -7.61 -16.91 -8.78
N GLU A 465 -7.12 -17.46 -9.87
CA GLU A 465 -5.69 -17.66 -10.14
C GLU A 465 -4.93 -16.32 -10.13
N LEU A 466 -5.59 -15.23 -10.54
CA LEU A 466 -5.03 -13.87 -10.54
C LEU A 466 -4.79 -13.31 -9.13
N LEU A 467 -5.31 -13.95 -8.07
CA LEU A 467 -5.06 -13.54 -6.68
C LEU A 467 -3.56 -13.58 -6.31
N SER A 468 -2.78 -14.41 -7.00
CA SER A 468 -1.31 -14.43 -6.87
C SER A 468 -0.65 -13.10 -7.25
N HIS A 469 -1.35 -12.25 -7.99
CA HIS A 469 -0.91 -10.91 -8.41
C HIS A 469 -1.60 -9.76 -7.65
N VAL A 470 -2.44 -10.07 -6.67
CA VAL A 470 -2.92 -9.08 -5.68
C VAL A 470 -1.87 -8.97 -4.58
N MET A 471 -1.25 -7.80 -4.49
CA MET A 471 -0.09 -7.58 -3.62
C MET A 471 -0.50 -6.91 -2.31
N TRP A 472 0.09 -7.39 -1.23
CA TRP A 472 0.05 -6.78 0.10
C TRP A 472 1.41 -6.16 0.46
N SER A 473 1.48 -5.50 1.59
CA SER A 473 2.78 -5.15 2.14
C SER A 473 3.60 -6.44 2.34
N ASN A 474 4.64 -6.58 1.54
CA ASN A 474 5.64 -7.64 1.56
C ASN A 474 5.14 -9.07 1.31
N GLY A 475 4.21 -9.24 0.39
CA GLY A 475 3.79 -10.57 -0.09
C GLY A 475 2.50 -10.55 -0.92
N PRO A 476 2.25 -11.55 -1.76
CA PRO A 476 1.01 -11.68 -2.53
C PRO A 476 -0.14 -12.22 -1.65
N GLU A 477 -1.37 -12.09 -2.14
CA GLU A 477 -2.57 -12.59 -1.44
C GLU A 477 -2.51 -14.08 -1.15
N THR A 478 -1.99 -14.87 -2.08
CA THR A 478 -1.94 -16.33 -1.99
C THR A 478 -0.94 -16.87 -0.97
N GLU A 479 -0.01 -16.05 -0.49
CA GLU A 479 0.91 -16.43 0.58
C GLU A 479 0.35 -16.12 1.96
N ARG A 480 0.79 -16.89 2.97
CA ARG A 480 0.41 -16.68 4.36
C ARG A 480 1.41 -15.81 5.09
N ALA A 481 0.90 -14.81 5.81
CA ALA A 481 1.70 -14.08 6.77
C ALA A 481 2.18 -15.02 7.89
N SER A 482 3.46 -14.96 8.22
CA SER A 482 4.10 -15.76 9.27
C SER A 482 5.12 -14.94 10.05
N VAL A 483 5.58 -15.45 11.17
CA VAL A 483 6.65 -14.80 11.97
C VAL A 483 7.99 -14.75 11.20
N ALA A 484 8.18 -15.64 10.24
CA ALA A 484 9.41 -15.75 9.46
C ALA A 484 9.44 -14.83 8.22
N ASN A 485 8.30 -14.28 7.80
CA ASN A 485 8.25 -13.36 6.66
C ASN A 485 7.81 -11.95 7.06
N LYS A 486 7.98 -11.00 6.15
CA LYS A 486 7.63 -9.57 6.38
C LYS A 486 6.19 -9.24 6.00
N GLN A 487 5.42 -10.18 5.45
CA GLN A 487 4.06 -9.92 5.01
C GLN A 487 3.18 -9.39 6.14
N CYS A 488 2.23 -8.51 5.81
CA CYS A 488 1.32 -7.87 6.75
C CYS A 488 0.64 -8.90 7.68
N ALA A 489 0.79 -8.76 8.98
CA ALA A 489 0.17 -9.64 9.98
C ALA A 489 -1.36 -9.58 9.96
N GLY A 490 -1.91 -8.44 9.57
CA GLY A 490 -3.35 -8.20 9.50
C GLY A 490 -4.01 -8.54 8.16
N LYS A 491 -3.30 -9.17 7.19
CA LYS A 491 -3.81 -9.41 5.84
C LYS A 491 -5.22 -10.03 5.85
N ASP A 492 -5.36 -11.19 6.44
CA ASP A 492 -6.65 -11.92 6.47
C ASP A 492 -7.73 -11.18 7.28
N PHE A 493 -7.33 -10.47 8.34
CA PHE A 493 -8.22 -9.62 9.12
C PHE A 493 -8.75 -8.45 8.28
N VAL A 494 -7.91 -7.76 7.51
CA VAL A 494 -8.31 -6.64 6.66
C VAL A 494 -9.24 -7.10 5.54
N VAL A 495 -8.96 -8.24 4.89
CA VAL A 495 -9.86 -8.84 3.89
C VAL A 495 -11.23 -9.16 4.49
N MET A 496 -11.25 -9.78 5.68
CA MET A 496 -12.50 -10.09 6.37
C MET A 496 -13.30 -8.81 6.68
N VAL A 497 -12.66 -7.78 7.20
CA VAL A 497 -13.31 -6.50 7.56
C VAL A 497 -13.78 -5.74 6.31
N ALA A 498 -13.02 -5.78 5.22
CA ALA A 498 -13.45 -5.23 3.92
C ALA A 498 -14.71 -5.92 3.39
N ARG A 499 -14.77 -7.25 3.49
CA ARG A 499 -15.97 -8.04 3.14
C ARG A 499 -17.16 -7.68 4.05
N LEU A 500 -16.94 -7.56 5.37
CA LEU A 500 -17.98 -7.13 6.30
C LEU A 500 -18.54 -5.77 5.93
N PHE A 501 -17.69 -4.83 5.52
CA PHE A 501 -18.14 -3.50 5.09
C PHE A 501 -19.07 -3.57 3.87
N VAL A 502 -18.72 -4.35 2.85
CA VAL A 502 -19.57 -4.53 1.65
C VAL A 502 -20.87 -5.25 2.00
N VAL A 503 -20.80 -6.27 2.86
CA VAL A 503 -21.98 -7.01 3.34
C VAL A 503 -22.94 -6.08 4.10
N GLU A 504 -22.45 -5.28 5.06
CA GLU A 504 -23.28 -4.34 5.81
C GLU A 504 -23.91 -3.28 4.91
N LEU A 505 -23.17 -2.78 3.92
CA LEU A 505 -23.65 -1.80 2.96
C LEU A 505 -24.87 -2.36 2.18
N PHE A 506 -24.73 -3.54 1.56
CA PHE A 506 -25.80 -4.10 0.70
C PHE A 506 -26.88 -4.89 1.46
N ARG A 507 -26.70 -5.16 2.73
CA ARG A 507 -27.83 -5.58 3.60
C ARG A 507 -28.80 -4.43 3.88
N ARG A 508 -28.28 -3.19 3.94
CA ARG A 508 -29.03 -1.98 4.30
C ARG A 508 -29.59 -1.25 3.12
N TYR A 509 -28.87 -1.27 1.97
CA TYR A 509 -29.18 -0.44 0.81
C TYR A 509 -29.25 -1.26 -0.47
N ASP A 510 -30.18 -0.89 -1.35
CA ASP A 510 -30.24 -1.41 -2.71
C ASP A 510 -29.19 -0.74 -3.60
N SER A 511 -28.92 0.53 -3.35
CA SER A 511 -27.95 1.32 -4.09
C SER A 511 -27.55 2.59 -3.33
N PHE A 512 -26.50 3.22 -3.82
CA PHE A 512 -26.05 4.53 -3.35
C PHE A 512 -25.38 5.30 -4.49
N ASP A 513 -25.42 6.63 -4.38
CA ASP A 513 -24.77 7.56 -5.31
C ASP A 513 -23.71 8.38 -4.57
N ILE A 514 -22.59 8.66 -5.27
CA ILE A 514 -21.44 9.35 -4.69
C ILE A 514 -20.87 10.42 -5.62
N GLU A 515 -20.28 11.43 -4.99
CA GLU A 515 -19.29 12.31 -5.59
C GLU A 515 -17.90 11.92 -5.07
N VAL A 516 -16.91 11.91 -5.96
CA VAL A 516 -15.53 11.53 -5.62
C VAL A 516 -14.61 12.73 -5.80
N GLY A 517 -14.01 13.16 -4.72
CA GLY A 517 -12.98 14.19 -4.68
C GLY A 517 -11.58 13.61 -4.39
N THR A 518 -10.60 14.48 -4.31
CA THR A 518 -9.21 14.15 -3.97
C THR A 518 -8.94 14.36 -2.48
N SER A 519 -8.07 13.53 -1.91
CA SER A 519 -7.53 13.65 -0.56
C SER A 519 -6.04 13.33 -0.58
N PRO A 520 -5.21 13.88 0.30
CA PRO A 520 -3.80 13.49 0.43
C PRO A 520 -3.60 12.00 0.69
N LEU A 521 -4.56 11.37 1.37
CA LEU A 521 -4.58 9.93 1.67
C LEU A 521 -5.92 9.33 1.22
N GLY A 522 -5.91 8.66 0.07
CA GLY A 522 -7.09 7.98 -0.49
C GLY A 522 -8.05 8.90 -1.25
N ALA A 523 -9.33 8.54 -1.27
CA ALA A 523 -10.39 9.27 -1.95
C ALA A 523 -11.26 10.06 -0.95
N LYS A 524 -11.73 11.25 -1.34
CA LYS A 524 -12.79 11.95 -0.63
C LYS A 524 -14.13 11.49 -1.22
N ILE A 525 -14.99 10.93 -0.38
CA ILE A 525 -16.32 10.42 -0.78
C ILE A 525 -17.40 11.28 -0.13
N THR A 526 -18.30 11.80 -0.95
CA THR A 526 -19.54 12.45 -0.52
C THR A 526 -20.71 11.63 -1.04
N LEU A 527 -21.55 11.08 -0.15
CA LEU A 527 -22.76 10.38 -0.53
C LEU A 527 -23.87 11.40 -0.83
N THR A 528 -24.55 11.23 -1.96
CA THR A 528 -25.69 12.05 -2.37
C THR A 528 -27.01 11.29 -2.29
N SER A 529 -26.96 9.96 -2.21
CA SER A 529 -28.13 9.11 -2.06
C SER A 529 -27.78 7.81 -1.36
N LEU A 530 -28.69 7.31 -0.52
CA LEU A 530 -28.72 5.96 0.04
C LEU A 530 -30.14 5.40 -0.12
N LYS A 531 -30.32 4.46 -1.03
CA LYS A 531 -31.63 3.83 -1.27
C LYS A 531 -31.76 2.61 -0.37
N LYS A 532 -32.65 2.70 0.63
CA LYS A 532 -32.86 1.59 1.59
C LYS A 532 -33.31 0.31 0.89
N ALA A 533 -32.91 -0.81 1.47
CA ALA A 533 -33.28 -2.14 1.01
C ALA A 533 -34.81 -2.32 1.01
N THR A 534 -35.32 -2.90 -0.08
CA THR A 534 -36.76 -3.12 -0.27
C THR A 534 -37.19 -4.57 -0.02
N PHE A 535 -36.25 -5.51 0.13
CA PHE A 535 -36.48 -6.94 0.41
C PHE A 535 -35.40 -7.54 1.32
#